data_22aec69030e12000237d34b8c9f55f9d
#
_entry.id   22aec69030e12000237d34b8c9f55f9d
#
_cell.length_a   1.000
_cell.length_b   1.000
_cell.length_c   1.000
_cell.angle_alpha   90.00
_cell.angle_beta   90.00
_cell.angle_gamma   90.00
#
_symmetry.space_group_name_H-M   'P 1'
#
loop_
_entity.id
_entity.type
_entity.pdbx_description
1 polymer ?
#
loop_
_entity_poly.entity_id
_entity_poly.type
_entity_poly.pdbx_seq_one_letter_code
_entity_poly.pdbx_strand_id
1 'polypeptide(L)'
;MLSNIKHAIFDWSGTLCNDVPFSTEVFNWVRRRLGLREYSEQEWINAFCLPIATFNAAQFPNVKPERVDELYGMAYLRLEHRVTNVRPLPCAKMLLNYLQERGIDCHVFSAAQTSVVKRQAQYLGLSRYMKRIIGGQHDKANALRQYMAQAGMVPEQTLYVGDTPHDVLAGEAAHATVVAVRTGYATPAELREVHPETEVDDLGQLQALMIASEPCK
;
A
#
# COMPACT_ATOMS: atom_id res chain seq x y z
N MET A 1 8.70 -20.74 6.18
CA MET A 1 8.71 -19.45 5.47
C MET A 1 8.57 -18.26 6.41
N LEU A 2 7.57 -18.16 7.28
CA LEU A 2 7.35 -16.97 8.13
C LEU A 2 8.07 -16.98 9.49
N SER A 3 8.82 -18.01 9.81
CA SER A 3 9.44 -18.23 11.14
C SER A 3 10.73 -17.45 11.40
N ASN A 4 11.38 -16.89 10.38
CA ASN A 4 12.68 -16.19 10.53
C ASN A 4 12.65 -14.74 10.05
N ILE A 5 11.46 -14.11 10.06
CA ILE A 5 11.28 -12.74 9.61
C ILE A 5 11.87 -11.76 10.64
N LYS A 6 12.67 -10.83 10.16
CA LYS A 6 13.25 -9.72 10.94
C LYS A 6 12.73 -8.35 10.48
N HIS A 7 12.28 -8.25 9.24
CA HIS A 7 11.75 -7.03 8.66
C HIS A 7 10.40 -7.32 8.00
N ALA A 8 9.41 -6.49 8.26
CA ALA A 8 8.12 -6.53 7.59
C ALA A 8 7.90 -5.19 6.87
N ILE A 9 7.76 -5.24 5.56
CA ILE A 9 7.51 -4.09 4.70
C ILE A 9 6.09 -4.19 4.20
N PHE A 10 5.31 -3.15 4.42
CA PHE A 10 3.89 -3.09 4.03
C PHE A 10 3.68 -2.03 2.94
N ASP A 11 2.85 -2.32 1.97
CA ASP A 11 2.16 -1.24 1.29
C ASP A 11 1.24 -0.50 2.27
N TRP A 12 0.76 0.68 1.88
CA TRP A 12 -0.07 1.52 2.73
C TRP A 12 -1.55 1.39 2.38
N SER A 13 -1.89 1.83 1.17
CA SER A 13 -3.26 1.95 0.68
C SER A 13 -3.84 0.58 0.34
N GLY A 14 -4.94 0.18 0.98
CA GLY A 14 -5.52 -1.15 0.78
C GLY A 14 -4.85 -2.27 1.59
N THR A 15 -3.68 -2.01 2.21
CA THR A 15 -2.94 -2.99 3.02
C THR A 15 -3.01 -2.67 4.52
N LEU A 16 -2.56 -1.49 4.95
CA LEU A 16 -2.66 -1.03 6.35
C LEU A 16 -3.77 0.00 6.56
N CYS A 17 -4.12 0.73 5.51
CA CYS A 17 -5.02 1.86 5.52
C CYS A 17 -6.10 1.74 4.46
N ASN A 18 -7.35 1.91 4.85
CA ASN A 18 -8.43 2.21 3.91
C ASN A 18 -8.45 3.73 3.69
N ASP A 19 -7.84 4.17 2.61
CA ASP A 19 -7.78 5.57 2.18
C ASP A 19 -8.68 5.86 0.97
N VAL A 20 -9.54 4.93 0.58
CA VAL A 20 -10.52 5.08 -0.50
C VAL A 20 -11.30 6.40 -0.40
N PRO A 21 -11.85 6.79 0.77
CA PRO A 21 -12.58 8.05 0.88
C PRO A 21 -11.74 9.28 0.50
N PHE A 22 -10.50 9.33 0.97
CA PHE A 22 -9.58 10.44 0.67
C PHE A 22 -9.13 10.41 -0.80
N SER A 23 -8.75 9.25 -1.31
CA SER A 23 -8.28 9.07 -2.69
C SER A 23 -9.38 9.40 -3.71
N THR A 24 -10.61 8.97 -3.44
CA THR A 24 -11.78 9.34 -4.27
C THR A 24 -12.03 10.85 -4.25
N GLU A 25 -11.90 11.50 -3.11
CA GLU A 25 -12.08 12.95 -2.98
C GLU A 25 -11.01 13.73 -3.77
N VAL A 26 -9.75 13.29 -3.70
CA VAL A 26 -8.64 13.86 -4.51
C VAL A 26 -8.92 13.67 -6.00
N PHE A 27 -9.30 12.47 -6.42
CA PHE A 27 -9.64 12.16 -7.81
C PHE A 27 -10.81 13.00 -8.31
N ASN A 28 -11.88 13.12 -7.52
CA ASN A 28 -13.05 13.91 -7.86
C ASN A 28 -12.75 15.42 -7.94
N TRP A 29 -11.81 15.91 -7.13
CA TRP A 29 -11.34 17.28 -7.25
C TRP A 29 -10.71 17.54 -8.64
N VAL A 30 -9.89 16.60 -9.14
CA VAL A 30 -9.31 16.68 -10.49
C VAL A 30 -10.42 16.63 -11.56
N ARG A 31 -11.37 15.69 -11.44
CA ARG A 31 -12.50 15.56 -12.37
C ARG A 31 -13.33 16.83 -12.47
N ARG A 32 -13.67 17.45 -11.32
CA ARG A 32 -14.39 18.74 -11.29
C ARG A 32 -13.65 19.84 -12.04
N ARG A 33 -12.32 19.92 -11.90
CA ARG A 33 -11.50 20.92 -12.60
C ARG A 33 -11.46 20.72 -14.11
N LEU A 34 -11.70 19.50 -14.56
CA LEU A 34 -11.79 19.14 -15.97
C LEU A 34 -13.23 19.12 -16.51
N GLY A 35 -14.23 19.52 -15.71
CA GLY A 35 -15.65 19.51 -16.09
C GLY A 35 -16.24 18.11 -16.24
N LEU A 36 -15.62 17.10 -15.60
CA LEU A 36 -16.05 15.70 -15.66
C LEU A 36 -16.93 15.34 -14.46
N ARG A 37 -17.82 14.35 -14.65
CA ARG A 37 -18.65 13.79 -13.59
C ARG A 37 -17.80 13.19 -12.47
N GLU A 38 -18.22 13.39 -11.24
CA GLU A 38 -17.60 12.76 -10.08
C GLU A 38 -17.95 11.26 -10.02
N TYR A 39 -17.06 10.49 -9.40
CA TYR A 39 -17.26 9.07 -9.12
C TYR A 39 -17.68 8.88 -7.65
N SER A 40 -18.50 7.87 -7.40
CA SER A 40 -18.62 7.28 -6.06
C SER A 40 -17.33 6.53 -5.70
N GLU A 41 -17.16 6.20 -4.42
CA GLU A 41 -16.03 5.36 -3.97
C GLU A 41 -16.01 4.02 -4.70
N GLN A 42 -17.17 3.39 -4.94
CA GLN A 42 -17.26 2.13 -5.66
C GLN A 42 -16.88 2.25 -7.13
N GLU A 43 -17.30 3.32 -7.80
CA GLU A 43 -16.90 3.59 -9.20
C GLU A 43 -15.40 3.84 -9.29
N TRP A 44 -14.83 4.53 -8.30
CA TRP A 44 -13.39 4.79 -8.25
C TRP A 44 -12.60 3.50 -8.06
N ILE A 45 -12.99 2.63 -7.10
CA ILE A 45 -12.36 1.33 -6.87
C ILE A 45 -12.41 0.47 -8.13
N ASN A 46 -13.59 0.38 -8.76
CA ASN A 46 -13.78 -0.43 -9.96
C ASN A 46 -12.99 0.06 -11.19
N ALA A 47 -12.64 1.35 -11.21
CA ALA A 47 -11.89 1.96 -12.30
C ALA A 47 -10.38 1.97 -12.03
N PHE A 48 -9.98 1.90 -10.75
CA PHE A 48 -8.58 2.05 -10.35
C PHE A 48 -7.73 0.87 -10.86
N CYS A 49 -6.57 1.18 -11.41
CA CYS A 49 -5.55 0.19 -11.79
C CYS A 49 -4.15 0.79 -11.65
N LEU A 50 -3.18 -0.07 -11.52
CA LEU A 50 -1.76 0.29 -11.55
C LEU A 50 -1.11 -0.20 -12.86
N PRO A 51 -0.09 0.48 -13.37
CA PRO A 51 0.50 1.73 -12.86
C PRO A 51 -0.45 2.93 -12.95
N ILE A 52 -0.32 3.89 -12.06
CA ILE A 52 -1.17 5.10 -12.00
C ILE A 52 -1.21 5.87 -13.31
N ALA A 53 -0.14 5.82 -14.10
CA ALA A 53 -0.10 6.46 -15.42
C ALA A 53 -1.12 5.84 -16.39
N THR A 54 -1.31 4.51 -16.36
CA THR A 54 -2.31 3.79 -17.14
C THR A 54 -3.72 4.20 -16.71
N PHE A 55 -3.97 4.22 -15.41
CA PHE A 55 -5.23 4.71 -14.85
C PHE A 55 -5.53 6.14 -15.31
N ASN A 56 -4.58 7.06 -15.15
CA ASN A 56 -4.76 8.46 -15.53
C ASN A 56 -5.02 8.62 -17.03
N ALA A 57 -4.31 7.88 -17.89
CA ALA A 57 -4.53 7.91 -19.33
C ALA A 57 -5.95 7.43 -19.72
N ALA A 58 -6.46 6.41 -19.05
CA ALA A 58 -7.82 5.90 -19.27
C ALA A 58 -8.89 6.88 -18.78
N GLN A 59 -8.67 7.55 -17.63
CA GLN A 59 -9.63 8.47 -17.02
C GLN A 59 -9.62 9.86 -17.65
N PHE A 60 -8.51 10.27 -18.25
CA PHE A 60 -8.29 11.62 -18.81
C PHE A 60 -7.69 11.58 -20.23
N PRO A 61 -8.29 10.85 -21.19
CA PRO A 61 -7.65 10.55 -22.49
C PRO A 61 -7.33 11.79 -23.33
N ASN A 62 -8.00 12.91 -23.09
CA ASN A 62 -7.82 14.16 -23.84
C ASN A 62 -7.01 15.21 -23.05
N VAL A 63 -6.38 14.83 -21.94
CA VAL A 63 -5.59 15.74 -21.08
C VAL A 63 -4.15 15.28 -21.10
N LYS A 64 -3.23 16.23 -21.29
CA LYS A 64 -1.77 15.92 -21.22
C LYS A 64 -1.40 15.41 -19.83
N PRO A 65 -0.55 14.37 -19.73
CA PRO A 65 -0.13 13.79 -18.44
C PRO A 65 0.39 14.83 -17.45
N GLU A 66 1.20 15.78 -17.92
CA GLU A 66 1.78 16.84 -17.07
C GLU A 66 0.69 17.71 -16.43
N ARG A 67 -0.41 17.95 -17.16
CA ARG A 67 -1.56 18.70 -16.65
C ARG A 67 -2.34 17.89 -15.61
N VAL A 68 -2.45 16.60 -15.78
CA VAL A 68 -3.07 15.70 -14.80
C VAL A 68 -2.26 15.70 -13.51
N ASP A 69 -0.94 15.57 -13.60
CA ASP A 69 -0.02 15.59 -12.45
C ASP A 69 -0.07 16.93 -11.69
N GLU A 70 -0.11 18.06 -12.43
CA GLU A 70 -0.29 19.39 -11.84
C GLU A 70 -1.60 19.47 -11.05
N LEU A 71 -2.72 18.98 -11.63
CA LEU A 71 -4.02 18.99 -10.97
C LEU A 71 -4.05 18.13 -9.72
N TYR A 72 -3.41 16.95 -9.74
CA TYR A 72 -3.25 16.12 -8.53
C TYR A 72 -2.43 16.84 -7.46
N GLY A 73 -1.32 17.50 -7.84
CA GLY A 73 -0.55 18.32 -6.91
C GLY A 73 -1.39 19.41 -6.23
N MET A 74 -2.20 20.10 -7.02
CA MET A 74 -3.16 21.11 -6.49
C MET A 74 -4.24 20.49 -5.61
N ALA A 75 -4.76 19.31 -5.97
CA ALA A 75 -5.77 18.59 -5.19
C ALA A 75 -5.24 18.23 -3.81
N TYR A 76 -4.05 17.64 -3.73
CA TYR A 76 -3.40 17.29 -2.46
C TYR A 76 -3.18 18.50 -1.55
N LEU A 77 -2.77 19.65 -2.11
CA LEU A 77 -2.65 20.89 -1.35
C LEU A 77 -4.01 21.41 -0.84
N ARG A 78 -5.02 21.39 -1.69
CA ARG A 78 -6.37 21.89 -1.35
C ARG A 78 -7.09 21.01 -0.34
N LEU A 79 -6.87 19.70 -0.42
CA LEU A 79 -7.50 18.70 0.44
C LEU A 79 -6.60 18.28 1.60
N GLU A 80 -5.54 19.01 1.88
CA GLU A 80 -4.60 18.70 2.97
C GLU A 80 -5.31 18.52 4.32
N HIS A 81 -6.34 19.29 4.60
CA HIS A 81 -7.16 19.19 5.81
C HIS A 81 -8.03 17.92 5.86
N ARG A 82 -8.22 17.25 4.72
CA ARG A 82 -8.98 16.00 4.58
C ARG A 82 -8.11 14.74 4.56
N VAL A 83 -6.79 14.89 4.64
CA VAL A 83 -5.84 13.76 4.57
C VAL A 83 -6.11 12.69 5.63
N THR A 84 -6.79 13.03 6.71
CA THR A 84 -7.20 12.13 7.81
C THR A 84 -8.57 11.50 7.60
N ASN A 85 -9.20 11.70 6.44
CA ASN A 85 -10.43 10.98 6.08
C ASN A 85 -10.11 9.55 5.65
N VAL A 86 -9.58 8.77 6.58
CA VAL A 86 -9.04 7.42 6.40
C VAL A 86 -9.35 6.56 7.62
N ARG A 87 -9.28 5.24 7.45
CA ARG A 87 -9.46 4.27 8.54
C ARG A 87 -8.37 3.21 8.50
N PRO A 88 -7.95 2.64 9.65
CA PRO A 88 -7.08 1.48 9.62
C PRO A 88 -7.84 0.29 9.03
N LEU A 89 -7.17 -0.56 8.28
CA LEU A 89 -7.76 -1.82 7.88
C LEU A 89 -7.91 -2.78 9.08
N PRO A 90 -8.84 -3.74 9.04
CA PRO A 90 -9.03 -4.70 10.10
C PRO A 90 -7.72 -5.37 10.50
N CYS A 91 -7.52 -5.57 11.78
CA CYS A 91 -6.35 -6.21 12.38
C CYS A 91 -4.99 -5.52 12.14
N ALA A 92 -4.90 -4.40 11.41
CA ALA A 92 -3.62 -3.73 11.14
C ALA A 92 -2.85 -3.40 12.43
N LYS A 93 -3.51 -2.78 13.40
CA LYS A 93 -2.88 -2.43 14.67
C LYS A 93 -2.49 -3.66 15.50
N MET A 94 -3.31 -4.71 15.44
CA MET A 94 -3.08 -5.97 16.15
C MET A 94 -1.83 -6.68 15.60
N LEU A 95 -1.73 -6.80 14.27
CA LEU A 95 -0.56 -7.37 13.62
C LEU A 95 0.72 -6.55 13.90
N LEU A 96 0.66 -5.23 13.77
CA LEU A 96 1.82 -4.37 14.02
C LEU A 96 2.31 -4.45 15.48
N ASN A 97 1.40 -4.54 16.44
CA ASN A 97 1.76 -4.77 17.85
C ASN A 97 2.44 -6.13 18.03
N TYR A 98 1.88 -7.19 17.45
CA TYR A 98 2.46 -8.53 17.46
C TYR A 98 3.89 -8.55 16.90
N LEU A 99 4.13 -7.88 15.76
CA LEU A 99 5.45 -7.78 15.15
C LEU A 99 6.43 -7.02 16.04
N GLN A 100 6.00 -5.91 16.64
CA GLN A 100 6.83 -5.12 17.54
C GLN A 100 7.25 -5.91 18.80
N GLU A 101 6.32 -6.68 19.39
CA GLU A 101 6.62 -7.54 20.55
C GLU A 101 7.68 -8.63 20.23
N ARG A 102 7.84 -8.98 18.96
CA ARG A 102 8.86 -9.93 18.47
C ARG A 102 10.14 -9.28 17.95
N GLY A 103 10.24 -7.97 18.08
CA GLY A 103 11.41 -7.23 17.60
C GLY A 103 11.53 -7.20 16.08
N ILE A 104 10.42 -7.40 15.35
CA ILE A 104 10.38 -7.31 13.89
C ILE A 104 10.23 -5.83 13.49
N ASP A 105 11.18 -5.33 12.74
CA ASP A 105 11.17 -3.95 12.25
C ASP A 105 10.09 -3.77 11.16
N CYS A 106 9.13 -2.88 11.38
CA CYS A 106 8.08 -2.59 10.43
C CYS A 106 8.39 -1.35 9.59
N HIS A 107 8.10 -1.43 8.29
CA HIS A 107 8.34 -0.36 7.32
C HIS A 107 7.10 -0.18 6.44
N VAL A 108 6.90 1.04 5.93
CA VAL A 108 5.92 1.29 4.86
C VAL A 108 6.66 1.64 3.58
N PHE A 109 6.19 1.05 2.47
CA PHE A 109 6.74 1.29 1.14
C PHE A 109 5.58 1.47 0.14
N SER A 110 5.26 2.72 -0.23
CA SER A 110 4.02 3.06 -0.92
C SER A 110 4.23 3.95 -2.14
N ALA A 111 3.33 3.86 -3.12
CA ALA A 111 3.24 4.82 -4.22
C ALA A 111 2.68 6.18 -3.78
N ALA A 112 1.91 6.25 -2.69
CA ALA A 112 1.38 7.48 -2.14
C ALA A 112 2.51 8.40 -1.61
N GLN A 113 2.31 9.72 -1.66
CA GLN A 113 3.30 10.69 -1.20
C GLN A 113 3.70 10.46 0.26
N THR A 114 5.00 10.51 0.57
CA THR A 114 5.53 10.30 1.92
C THR A 114 4.86 11.19 2.99
N SER A 115 4.59 12.45 2.67
CA SER A 115 3.93 13.39 3.59
C SER A 115 2.49 12.98 3.91
N VAL A 116 1.76 12.49 2.92
CA VAL A 116 0.39 11.97 3.06
C VAL A 116 0.40 10.74 3.97
N VAL A 117 1.21 9.74 3.64
CA VAL A 117 1.32 8.50 4.43
C VAL A 117 1.71 8.78 5.88
N LYS A 118 2.69 9.67 6.12
CA LYS A 118 3.11 10.05 7.49
C LYS A 118 1.97 10.68 8.29
N ARG A 119 1.20 11.58 7.70
CA ARG A 119 0.06 12.23 8.38
C ARG A 119 -1.06 11.24 8.68
N GLN A 120 -1.38 10.37 7.72
CA GLN A 120 -2.38 9.32 7.92
C GLN A 120 -1.92 8.33 9.00
N ALA A 121 -0.67 7.86 8.95
CA ALA A 121 -0.11 6.95 9.94
C ALA A 121 -0.11 7.56 11.36
N GLN A 122 0.20 8.85 11.48
CA GLN A 122 0.14 9.56 12.75
C GLN A 122 -1.30 9.65 13.27
N TYR A 123 -2.24 10.05 12.42
CA TYR A 123 -3.65 10.14 12.79
C TYR A 123 -4.23 8.79 13.23
N LEU A 124 -3.89 7.70 12.52
CA LEU A 124 -4.34 6.35 12.84
C LEU A 124 -3.62 5.74 14.06
N GLY A 125 -2.59 6.42 14.59
CA GLY A 125 -1.75 5.90 15.68
C GLY A 125 -0.88 4.72 15.27
N LEU A 126 -0.61 4.56 13.96
CA LEU A 126 0.24 3.50 13.41
C LEU A 126 1.71 3.92 13.26
N SER A 127 2.02 5.22 13.25
CA SER A 127 3.39 5.74 13.06
C SER A 127 4.40 5.20 14.09
N ARG A 128 3.94 4.93 15.32
CA ARG A 128 4.79 4.42 16.40
C ARG A 128 5.36 3.01 16.14
N TYR A 129 4.74 2.25 15.25
CA TYR A 129 5.21 0.92 14.87
C TYR A 129 6.21 0.96 13.72
N MET A 130 6.29 2.08 12.99
CA MET A 130 7.05 2.18 11.75
C MET A 130 8.47 2.68 12.00
N LYS A 131 9.44 1.86 11.67
CA LYS A 131 10.86 2.26 11.65
C LYS A 131 11.12 3.26 10.53
N ARG A 132 10.50 3.07 9.36
CA ARG A 132 10.55 4.01 8.23
C ARG A 132 9.24 4.02 7.43
N ILE A 133 8.92 5.17 6.88
CA ILE A 133 7.82 5.38 5.93
C ILE A 133 8.41 5.99 4.67
N ILE A 134 8.34 5.23 3.56
CA ILE A 134 8.86 5.59 2.25
C ILE A 134 7.68 5.64 1.28
N GLY A 135 7.37 6.81 0.79
CA GLY A 135 6.32 7.03 -0.20
C GLY A 135 6.88 7.55 -1.52
N GLY A 136 6.00 7.71 -2.52
CA GLY A 136 6.36 8.18 -3.85
C GLY A 136 7.03 7.11 -4.72
N GLN A 137 6.85 5.83 -4.39
CA GLN A 137 7.52 4.72 -5.06
C GLN A 137 6.63 4.15 -6.17
N HIS A 138 6.74 4.71 -7.37
CA HIS A 138 5.95 4.29 -8.54
C HIS A 138 6.56 3.07 -9.25
N ASP A 139 7.89 2.96 -9.34
CA ASP A 139 8.61 1.75 -9.74
C ASP A 139 8.99 0.95 -8.49
N LYS A 140 7.98 0.27 -7.91
CA LYS A 140 8.16 -0.44 -6.64
C LYS A 140 9.25 -1.52 -6.71
N ALA A 141 9.38 -2.25 -7.81
CA ALA A 141 10.30 -3.39 -7.92
C ALA A 141 11.77 -2.95 -7.75
N ASN A 142 12.21 -1.97 -8.54
CA ASN A 142 13.59 -1.47 -8.45
C ASN A 142 13.84 -0.73 -7.13
N ALA A 143 12.90 0.11 -6.71
CA ALA A 143 13.04 0.91 -5.52
C ALA A 143 13.05 0.05 -4.24
N LEU A 144 12.24 -1.01 -4.16
CA LEU A 144 12.20 -1.93 -3.03
C LEU A 144 13.52 -2.68 -2.88
N ARG A 145 14.05 -3.23 -3.98
CA ARG A 145 15.35 -3.92 -4.00
C ARG A 145 16.48 -3.00 -3.53
N GLN A 146 16.51 -1.76 -4.03
CA GLN A 146 17.52 -0.78 -3.61
C GLN A 146 17.37 -0.42 -2.14
N TYR A 147 16.15 -0.21 -1.68
CA TYR A 147 15.87 0.08 -0.28
C TYR A 147 16.33 -1.04 0.66
N MET A 148 15.98 -2.28 0.35
CA MET A 148 16.40 -3.44 1.14
C MET A 148 17.92 -3.56 1.20
N ALA A 149 18.60 -3.41 0.05
CA ALA A 149 20.07 -3.44 -0.02
C ALA A 149 20.71 -2.33 0.82
N GLN A 150 20.23 -1.09 0.73
CA GLN A 150 20.75 0.05 1.51
C GLN A 150 20.48 -0.10 3.00
N ALA A 151 19.40 -0.76 3.38
CA ALA A 151 19.06 -1.02 4.77
C ALA A 151 19.70 -2.28 5.35
N GLY A 152 20.48 -3.02 4.55
CA GLY A 152 21.14 -4.28 4.96
C GLY A 152 20.15 -5.40 5.27
N MET A 153 18.98 -5.39 4.66
CA MET A 153 17.96 -6.42 4.84
C MET A 153 18.31 -7.68 4.05
N VAL A 154 18.19 -8.83 4.69
CA VAL A 154 18.33 -10.13 4.05
C VAL A 154 16.98 -10.50 3.43
N PRO A 155 16.90 -10.80 2.13
CA PRO A 155 15.63 -11.06 1.45
C PRO A 155 14.79 -12.15 2.13
N GLU A 156 15.40 -13.28 2.48
CA GLU A 156 14.76 -14.44 3.12
C GLU A 156 14.28 -14.15 4.58
N GLN A 157 14.70 -13.03 5.15
CA GLN A 157 14.27 -12.53 6.46
C GLN A 157 13.37 -11.30 6.36
N THR A 158 12.95 -10.97 5.15
CA THR A 158 12.09 -9.81 4.87
C THR A 158 10.76 -10.27 4.32
N LEU A 159 9.69 -9.89 5.00
CA LEU A 159 8.31 -10.06 4.56
C LEU A 159 7.88 -8.80 3.81
N TYR A 160 7.28 -8.96 2.64
CA TYR A 160 6.58 -7.88 1.93
C TYR A 160 5.09 -8.20 1.85
N VAL A 161 4.24 -7.25 2.27
CA VAL A 161 2.79 -7.39 2.29
C VAL A 161 2.15 -6.30 1.45
N GLY A 162 1.30 -6.69 0.51
CA GLY A 162 0.57 -5.76 -0.34
C GLY A 162 -0.74 -6.35 -0.86
N ASP A 163 -1.58 -5.51 -1.46
CA ASP A 163 -2.93 -5.87 -1.89
C ASP A 163 -3.11 -5.84 -3.42
N THR A 164 -2.06 -5.57 -4.18
CA THR A 164 -2.12 -5.49 -5.64
C THR A 164 -1.13 -6.42 -6.33
N PRO A 165 -1.38 -6.82 -7.60
CA PRO A 165 -0.40 -7.52 -8.42
C PRO A 165 0.96 -6.80 -8.50
N HIS A 166 0.93 -5.46 -8.49
CA HIS A 166 2.14 -4.65 -8.50
C HIS A 166 3.00 -4.84 -7.24
N ASP A 167 2.36 -5.06 -6.09
CA ASP A 167 3.05 -5.37 -4.83
C ASP A 167 3.67 -6.76 -4.85
N VAL A 168 2.91 -7.76 -5.31
CA VAL A 168 3.39 -9.14 -5.42
C VAL A 168 4.64 -9.19 -6.29
N LEU A 169 4.57 -8.65 -7.51
CA LEU A 169 5.70 -8.61 -8.45
C LEU A 169 6.90 -7.82 -7.89
N ALA A 170 6.66 -6.75 -7.14
CA ALA A 170 7.74 -5.98 -6.53
C ALA A 170 8.46 -6.75 -5.42
N GLY A 171 7.71 -7.44 -4.55
CA GLY A 171 8.28 -8.28 -3.49
C GLY A 171 9.07 -9.46 -4.04
N GLU A 172 8.53 -10.15 -5.07
CA GLU A 172 9.21 -11.24 -5.76
C GLU A 172 10.52 -10.78 -6.45
N ALA A 173 10.46 -9.65 -7.16
CA ALA A 173 11.66 -9.07 -7.79
C ALA A 173 12.73 -8.66 -6.77
N ALA A 174 12.35 -8.40 -5.53
CA ALA A 174 13.26 -8.14 -4.42
C ALA A 174 13.66 -9.41 -3.65
N HIS A 175 13.18 -10.59 -4.07
CA HIS A 175 13.37 -11.89 -3.42
C HIS A 175 12.91 -11.92 -1.95
N ALA A 176 11.96 -11.07 -1.58
CA ALA A 176 11.34 -11.09 -0.26
C ALA A 176 10.31 -12.22 -0.16
N THR A 177 9.97 -12.64 1.06
CA THR A 177 8.78 -13.47 1.29
C THR A 177 7.55 -12.60 1.06
N VAL A 178 6.70 -12.96 0.10
CA VAL A 178 5.54 -12.15 -0.31
C VAL A 178 4.25 -12.71 0.26
N VAL A 179 3.41 -11.84 0.81
CA VAL A 179 2.03 -12.16 1.18
C VAL A 179 1.09 -11.15 0.52
N ALA A 180 0.20 -11.65 -0.31
CA ALA A 180 -0.89 -10.87 -0.88
C ALA A 180 -2.07 -10.83 0.10
N VAL A 181 -2.64 -9.64 0.35
CA VAL A 181 -3.80 -9.46 1.22
C VAL A 181 -5.01 -8.97 0.41
N ARG A 182 -6.18 -9.59 0.64
CA ARG A 182 -7.42 -9.31 -0.12
C ARG A 182 -8.25 -8.15 0.41
N THR A 183 -7.63 -7.20 1.10
CA THR A 183 -8.36 -6.08 1.74
C THR A 183 -8.40 -4.80 0.93
N GLY A 184 -7.72 -4.75 -0.20
CA GLY A 184 -7.45 -3.50 -0.92
C GLY A 184 -8.12 -3.34 -2.27
N TYR A 185 -7.36 -2.84 -3.21
CA TYR A 185 -7.84 -2.37 -4.51
C TYR A 185 -7.96 -3.46 -5.56
N ALA A 186 -7.09 -4.48 -5.50
CA ALA A 186 -7.15 -5.57 -6.47
C ALA A 186 -8.28 -6.55 -6.15
N THR A 187 -8.92 -7.03 -7.19
CA THR A 187 -9.85 -8.14 -7.08
C THR A 187 -9.11 -9.46 -6.80
N PRO A 188 -9.77 -10.46 -6.21
CA PRO A 188 -9.17 -11.78 -6.06
C PRO A 188 -8.76 -12.44 -7.39
N ALA A 189 -9.40 -12.06 -8.51
CA ALA A 189 -9.04 -12.57 -9.83
C ALA A 189 -7.69 -12.01 -10.27
N GLU A 190 -7.48 -10.69 -10.15
CA GLU A 190 -6.23 -10.02 -10.49
C GLU A 190 -5.05 -10.51 -9.64
N LEU A 191 -5.25 -10.74 -8.34
CA LEU A 191 -4.21 -11.32 -7.48
C LEU A 191 -3.83 -12.74 -7.92
N ARG A 192 -4.82 -13.57 -8.30
CA ARG A 192 -4.54 -14.93 -8.78
C ARG A 192 -3.77 -14.97 -10.11
N GLU A 193 -3.87 -13.95 -10.95
CA GLU A 193 -3.11 -13.87 -12.20
C GLU A 193 -1.59 -13.81 -11.99
N VAL A 194 -1.14 -13.27 -10.87
CA VAL A 194 0.29 -13.19 -10.50
C VAL A 194 0.76 -14.32 -9.60
N HIS A 195 -0.14 -15.28 -9.28
CA HIS A 195 0.17 -16.50 -8.52
C HIS A 195 0.97 -16.28 -7.23
N PRO A 196 0.54 -15.40 -6.30
CA PRO A 196 1.27 -15.17 -5.07
C PRO A 196 1.43 -16.46 -4.28
N GLU A 197 2.63 -16.73 -3.74
CA GLU A 197 2.91 -17.93 -2.96
C GLU A 197 2.02 -18.04 -1.70
N THR A 198 1.68 -16.90 -1.11
CA THR A 198 0.78 -16.81 0.05
C THR A 198 -0.24 -15.71 -0.18
N GLU A 199 -1.51 -16.06 -0.04
CA GLU A 199 -2.63 -15.14 -0.11
C GLU A 199 -3.47 -15.28 1.16
N VAL A 200 -3.88 -14.15 1.74
CA VAL A 200 -4.69 -14.10 2.97
C VAL A 200 -5.89 -13.17 2.79
N ASP A 201 -6.96 -13.44 3.55
CA ASP A 201 -8.17 -12.62 3.50
C ASP A 201 -7.96 -11.25 4.16
N ASP A 202 -7.19 -11.22 5.26
CA ASP A 202 -6.88 -10.02 6.02
C ASP A 202 -5.59 -10.17 6.84
N LEU A 203 -5.22 -9.09 7.52
CA LEU A 203 -4.01 -9.06 8.36
C LEU A 203 -4.12 -9.93 9.62
N GLY A 204 -5.31 -10.31 10.04
CA GLY A 204 -5.52 -11.25 11.15
C GLY A 204 -5.15 -12.67 10.74
N GLN A 205 -5.50 -13.07 9.52
CA GLN A 205 -5.08 -14.36 8.97
C GLN A 205 -3.55 -14.40 8.78
N LEU A 206 -2.92 -13.31 8.32
CA LEU A 206 -1.46 -13.23 8.27
C LEU A 206 -0.83 -13.44 9.65
N GLN A 207 -1.35 -12.76 10.67
CA GLN A 207 -0.86 -12.93 12.04
C GLN A 207 -0.99 -14.39 12.50
N ALA A 208 -2.13 -15.04 12.24
CA ALA A 208 -2.35 -16.44 12.59
C ALA A 208 -1.34 -17.38 11.91
N LEU A 209 -1.04 -17.15 10.63
CA LEU A 209 -0.01 -17.89 9.89
C LEU A 209 1.40 -17.71 10.48
N MET A 210 1.74 -16.48 10.88
CA MET A 210 3.02 -16.19 11.53
C MET A 210 3.15 -16.92 12.88
N ILE A 211 2.10 -16.88 13.69
CA ILE A 211 2.05 -17.60 14.98
C ILE A 211 2.22 -19.11 14.77
N ALA A 212 1.52 -19.69 13.80
CA ALA A 212 1.60 -21.11 13.48
C ALA A 212 2.99 -21.53 12.95
N SER A 213 3.75 -20.59 12.41
CA SER A 213 5.11 -20.83 11.89
C SER A 213 6.20 -20.70 12.97
N GLU A 214 5.86 -20.30 14.19
CA GLU A 214 6.82 -20.22 15.29
C GLU A 214 7.25 -21.64 15.71
N PRO A 215 8.54 -21.87 15.96
CA PRO A 215 8.98 -23.16 16.50
C PRO A 215 8.32 -23.41 17.87
N CYS A 216 7.81 -24.62 18.06
CA CYS A 216 7.33 -25.05 19.39
C CYS A 216 8.47 -24.85 20.41
N LYS A 217 8.21 -24.08 21.46
CA LYS A 217 9.13 -23.85 22.57
C LYS A 217 9.24 -25.09 23.44
#